data_9c07d0f1c648b589292b15e122be090a
#
_entry.id   9c07d0f1c648b589292b15e122be090a
#
_cell.length_a   1.000
_cell.length_b   1.000
_cell.length_c   1.000
_cell.angle_alpha   90.00
_cell.angle_beta   90.00
_cell.angle_gamma   90.00
#
_symmetry.space_group_name_H-M   'P 1'
#
loop_
_entity.id
_entity.type
_entity.pdbx_description
1 polymer ?
#
loop_
_entity_poly.entity_id
_entity_poly.type
_entity_poly.pdbx_seq_one_letter_code
_entity_poly.pdbx_strand_id
1 'polypeptide(L)'
;MGERRRPKEPLPLENFELALKEDMSLSDAFDLPLTLMVVRVKGEFDRETTRRVLDVLRTAEPVTLPTPSELVVVLPNTTPERARAVESRTLGVLPEARIGVALYERGDAVLDLLGRARSAAEP
;
A
#
# COMPACT_ATOMS: atom_id res chain seq x y z
N MET A 1 8.24 13.74 -24.60
CA MET A 1 7.83 13.56 -24.26
C MET A 1 7.65 13.32 -23.43
N GLY A 2 7.81 13.51 -23.38
CA GLY A 2 7.70 13.20 -22.36
C GLY A 2 7.16 12.05 -21.88
N GLU A 3 7.43 11.67 -21.08
CA GLU A 3 6.95 10.68 -20.61
C GLU A 3 5.75 10.92 -20.11
N ARG A 4 4.93 10.42 -20.37
CA ARG A 4 3.78 10.52 -19.92
C ARG A 4 3.58 9.82 -18.83
N ARG A 5 3.03 10.30 -17.85
CA ARG A 5 2.68 9.57 -16.75
C ARG A 5 1.57 8.73 -17.05
N ARG A 6 1.65 7.45 -16.85
CA ARG A 6 0.53 6.60 -16.97
C ARG A 6 -0.32 6.71 -15.79
N PRO A 7 -1.61 6.55 -15.86
CA PRO A 7 -2.47 6.41 -14.69
C PRO A 7 -1.97 5.25 -13.87
N LYS A 8 -1.96 5.41 -12.56
CA LYS A 8 -1.56 4.35 -11.67
C LYS A 8 -2.63 3.26 -11.69
N GLU A 9 -2.20 2.04 -11.75
CA GLU A 9 -3.11 0.88 -11.72
C GLU A 9 -2.57 -0.15 -10.77
N PRO A 10 -3.45 -0.95 -10.15
CA PRO A 10 -2.96 -2.05 -9.31
C PRO A 10 -2.18 -3.05 -10.14
N LEU A 11 -1.11 -3.55 -9.57
CA LEU A 11 -0.30 -4.57 -10.21
C LEU A 11 -0.86 -5.95 -9.92
N PRO A 12 -0.64 -6.92 -10.82
CA PRO A 12 -0.88 -8.30 -10.44
C PRO A 12 -0.08 -8.64 -9.20
N LEU A 13 -0.59 -9.55 -8.38
CA LEU A 13 0.01 -9.85 -7.09
C LEU A 13 1.47 -10.24 -7.20
N GLU A 14 1.82 -11.09 -8.15
CA GLU A 14 3.21 -11.53 -8.27
C GLU A 14 4.13 -10.38 -8.64
N ASN A 15 3.67 -9.44 -9.44
CA ASN A 15 4.47 -8.26 -9.77
C ASN A 15 4.62 -7.36 -8.56
N PHE A 16 3.56 -7.24 -7.76
CA PHE A 16 3.60 -6.46 -6.54
C PHE A 16 4.60 -7.06 -5.56
N GLU A 17 4.61 -8.39 -5.43
CA GLU A 17 5.53 -9.05 -4.51
C GLU A 17 6.98 -8.82 -4.92
N LEU A 18 7.27 -8.85 -6.21
CA LEU A 18 8.61 -8.57 -6.69
C LEU A 18 9.01 -7.13 -6.36
N ALA A 19 8.11 -6.19 -6.58
CA ALA A 19 8.39 -4.78 -6.28
C ALA A 19 8.60 -4.58 -4.79
N LEU A 20 7.79 -5.24 -3.97
CA LEU A 20 7.94 -5.15 -2.53
C LEU A 20 9.29 -5.70 -2.08
N LYS A 21 9.71 -6.83 -2.63
CA LYS A 21 11.00 -7.41 -2.28
C LYS A 21 12.14 -6.48 -2.66
N GLU A 22 12.03 -5.80 -3.78
CA GLU A 22 13.04 -4.81 -4.16
C GLU A 22 13.10 -3.68 -3.15
N ASP A 23 11.94 -3.19 -2.73
CA ASP A 23 11.89 -2.12 -1.74
C ASP A 23 12.41 -2.58 -0.38
N MET A 24 12.15 -3.84 -0.02
CA MET A 24 12.70 -4.40 1.21
C MET A 24 14.23 -4.44 1.14
N SER A 25 14.77 -4.82 -0.01
CA SER A 25 16.22 -4.85 -0.19
C SER A 25 16.83 -3.46 -0.09
N LEU A 26 16.16 -2.47 -0.66
CA LEU A 26 16.64 -1.10 -0.58
C LEU A 26 16.55 -0.56 0.84
N SER A 27 15.48 -0.92 1.55
CA SER A 27 15.32 -0.55 2.94
C SER A 27 16.50 -1.10 3.77
N ASP A 28 16.85 -2.36 3.54
CA ASP A 28 17.96 -2.98 4.24
C ASP A 28 19.29 -2.32 3.88
N ALA A 29 19.50 -2.06 2.60
CA ALA A 29 20.78 -1.55 2.12
C ALA A 29 21.06 -0.14 2.61
N PHE A 30 20.01 0.69 2.69
CA PHE A 30 20.18 2.11 3.01
C PHE A 30 19.56 2.50 4.34
N ASP A 31 19.09 1.52 5.11
CA ASP A 31 18.49 1.74 6.43
C ASP A 31 17.36 2.77 6.35
N LEU A 32 16.49 2.60 5.38
CA LEU A 32 15.35 3.47 5.19
C LEU A 32 14.08 2.79 5.69
N PRO A 33 13.16 3.55 6.29
CA PRO A 33 11.90 2.92 6.73
C PRO A 33 11.06 2.51 5.54
N LEU A 34 10.28 1.45 5.72
CA LEU A 34 9.39 0.95 4.69
C LEU A 34 8.11 0.53 5.40
N THR A 35 6.98 1.06 4.96
CA THR A 35 5.69 0.76 5.58
C THR A 35 4.76 0.16 4.54
N LEU A 36 4.01 -0.85 4.95
CA LEU A 36 2.98 -1.46 4.11
C LEU A 36 1.63 -1.04 4.64
N MET A 37 0.72 -0.64 3.76
CA MET A 37 -0.61 -0.23 4.16
C MET A 37 -1.65 -1.12 3.50
N VAL A 38 -2.61 -1.59 4.30
CA VAL A 38 -3.73 -2.39 3.83
C VAL A 38 -5.00 -1.57 4.01
N VAL A 39 -5.82 -1.51 2.96
CA VAL A 39 -7.09 -0.79 2.99
C VAL A 39 -8.19 -1.79 2.66
N ARG A 40 -9.15 -1.95 3.57
CA ARG A 40 -10.25 -2.87 3.38
C ARG A 40 -11.57 -2.14 3.34
N VAL A 41 -12.44 -2.57 2.45
CA VAL A 41 -13.79 -2.00 2.34
C VAL A 41 -14.80 -3.12 2.54
N LYS A 42 -16.03 -2.75 2.92
CA LYS A 42 -17.06 -3.73 3.09
C LYS A 42 -17.52 -4.34 1.79
N GLY A 43 -17.63 -3.55 0.77
CA GLY A 43 -18.03 -4.06 -0.54
C GLY A 43 -16.83 -4.43 -1.35
N GLU A 44 -16.74 -3.86 -2.54
CA GLU A 44 -15.63 -4.13 -3.44
C GLU A 44 -15.06 -2.84 -3.96
N PHE A 45 -13.79 -2.89 -4.31
CA PHE A 45 -13.16 -1.78 -5.00
C PHE A 45 -13.59 -1.86 -6.46
N ASP A 46 -14.59 -1.09 -6.83
CA ASP A 46 -14.94 -0.99 -8.24
C ASP A 46 -13.93 -0.05 -8.92
N ARG A 47 -14.07 0.10 -10.22
CA ARG A 47 -13.12 0.88 -10.98
C ARG A 47 -13.05 2.33 -10.51
N GLU A 48 -14.20 2.92 -10.27
CA GLU A 48 -14.26 4.32 -9.85
C GLU A 48 -13.64 4.52 -8.48
N THR A 49 -13.97 3.67 -7.52
CA THR A 49 -13.44 3.75 -6.18
C THR A 49 -11.94 3.57 -6.19
N THR A 50 -11.47 2.60 -6.95
CA THR A 50 -10.04 2.33 -7.07
C THR A 50 -9.31 3.56 -7.59
N ARG A 51 -9.84 4.16 -8.66
CA ARG A 51 -9.21 5.32 -9.25
C ARG A 51 -9.16 6.48 -8.26
N ARG A 52 -10.22 6.69 -7.51
CA ARG A 52 -10.26 7.77 -6.53
C ARG A 52 -9.22 7.60 -5.45
N VAL A 53 -9.04 6.37 -4.97
CA VAL A 53 -8.03 6.10 -3.96
C VAL A 53 -6.63 6.29 -4.52
N LEU A 54 -6.40 5.80 -5.72
CA LEU A 54 -5.08 5.93 -6.33
C LEU A 54 -4.72 7.39 -6.59
N ASP A 55 -5.72 8.22 -6.92
CA ASP A 55 -5.49 9.64 -7.07
C ASP A 55 -5.04 10.28 -5.78
N VAL A 56 -5.63 9.84 -4.66
CA VAL A 56 -5.27 10.37 -3.35
C VAL A 56 -3.86 9.99 -2.96
N LEU A 57 -3.44 8.79 -3.32
CA LEU A 57 -2.09 8.33 -3.00
C LEU A 57 -1.02 9.14 -3.72
N ARG A 58 -1.34 9.56 -4.95
CA ARG A 58 -0.51 10.51 -5.67
C ARG A 58 0.94 10.13 -5.84
N THR A 59 1.22 8.87 -5.84
CA THR A 59 2.59 8.40 -5.91
C THR A 59 2.67 7.28 -6.90
N ALA A 60 3.87 6.86 -7.19
CA ALA A 60 4.12 5.76 -8.09
C ALA A 60 4.40 4.47 -7.33
N GLU A 61 4.05 4.42 -6.05
CA GLU A 61 4.30 3.23 -5.27
C GLU A 61 3.52 2.03 -5.77
N PRO A 62 4.05 0.85 -5.62
CA PRO A 62 3.33 -0.37 -6.02
C PRO A 62 2.05 -0.55 -5.23
N VAL A 63 1.00 -0.96 -5.94
CA VAL A 63 -0.33 -1.19 -5.35
C VAL A 63 -0.86 -2.49 -5.95
N THR A 64 -1.58 -3.26 -5.15
CA THR A 64 -2.23 -4.46 -5.66
C THR A 64 -3.60 -4.63 -4.98
N LEU A 65 -4.49 -5.38 -5.64
CA LEU A 65 -5.79 -5.76 -5.09
C LEU A 65 -5.80 -7.27 -4.98
N PRO A 66 -5.31 -7.82 -3.86
CA PRO A 66 -5.28 -9.29 -3.71
C PRO A 66 -6.67 -9.89 -3.72
N THR A 67 -7.67 -9.14 -3.22
CA THR A 67 -9.06 -9.55 -3.30
C THR A 67 -9.86 -8.32 -3.71
N PRO A 68 -11.12 -8.49 -4.13
CA PRO A 68 -11.92 -7.33 -4.54
C PRO A 68 -12.15 -6.32 -3.42
N SER A 69 -12.02 -6.71 -2.15
CA SER A 69 -12.28 -5.80 -1.04
C SER A 69 -11.03 -5.37 -0.30
N GLU A 70 -9.84 -5.71 -0.81
CA GLU A 70 -8.59 -5.36 -0.13
C GLU A 70 -7.58 -4.76 -1.09
N LEU A 71 -7.07 -3.61 -0.74
CA LEU A 71 -6.01 -2.95 -1.52
C LEU A 71 -4.77 -2.86 -0.64
N VAL A 72 -3.61 -3.16 -1.21
CA VAL A 72 -2.34 -3.13 -0.49
C VAL A 72 -1.39 -2.20 -1.20
N VAL A 73 -0.73 -1.33 -0.43
CA VAL A 73 0.15 -0.29 -0.96
C VAL A 73 1.49 -0.34 -0.25
N VAL A 74 2.57 -0.22 -1.01
CA VAL A 74 3.90 -0.08 -0.44
C VAL A 74 4.20 1.41 -0.32
N LEU A 75 4.68 1.81 0.86
CA LEU A 75 5.07 3.20 1.12
C LEU A 75 6.56 3.23 1.46
N PRO A 76 7.43 3.36 0.43
CA PRO A 76 8.87 3.35 0.68
C PRO A 76 9.31 4.63 1.37
N ASN A 77 10.38 4.51 2.13
CA ASN A 77 10.96 5.64 2.85
C ASN A 77 9.92 6.36 3.70
N THR A 78 9.02 5.60 4.31
CA THR A 78 7.89 6.15 5.06
C THR A 78 7.79 5.42 6.40
N THR A 79 7.74 6.19 7.48
CA THR A 79 7.50 5.64 8.81
C THR A 79 6.00 5.52 9.05
N PRO A 80 5.56 4.71 10.03
CA PRO A 80 4.13 4.65 10.34
C PRO A 80 3.54 6.00 10.72
N GLU A 81 4.32 6.88 11.36
CA GLU A 81 3.83 8.23 11.69
C GLU A 81 3.51 9.02 10.43
N ARG A 82 4.40 8.94 9.44
CA ARG A 82 4.17 9.65 8.19
C ARG A 82 3.04 9.01 7.40
N ALA A 83 2.87 7.69 7.55
CA ALA A 83 1.78 7.01 6.87
C ALA A 83 0.42 7.48 7.35
N ARG A 84 0.34 8.09 8.53
CA ARG A 84 -0.94 8.59 9.03
C ARG A 84 -1.55 9.64 8.12
N ALA A 85 -0.71 10.46 7.47
CA ALA A 85 -1.22 11.45 6.54
C ALA A 85 -1.87 10.75 5.33
N VAL A 86 -1.25 9.66 4.88
CA VAL A 86 -1.80 8.88 3.78
C VAL A 86 -3.11 8.22 4.19
N GLU A 87 -3.14 7.66 5.42
CA GLU A 87 -4.37 7.08 5.94
C GLU A 87 -5.49 8.10 5.98
N SER A 88 -5.20 9.30 6.48
CA SER A 88 -6.22 10.35 6.59
C SER A 88 -6.79 10.72 5.24
N ARG A 89 -5.92 10.86 4.25
CA ARG A 89 -6.39 11.20 2.91
C ARG A 89 -7.22 10.07 2.32
N THR A 90 -6.82 8.83 2.59
CA THR A 90 -7.58 7.69 2.10
C THR A 90 -8.95 7.62 2.75
N LEU A 91 -9.01 7.87 4.06
CA LEU A 91 -10.28 7.88 4.76
C LEU A 91 -11.18 9.02 4.31
N GLY A 92 -10.59 10.11 3.81
CA GLY A 92 -11.38 11.20 3.23
C GLY A 92 -12.18 10.75 2.02
N VAL A 93 -11.66 9.77 1.28
CA VAL A 93 -12.34 9.22 0.11
C VAL A 93 -13.18 8.01 0.49
N LEU A 94 -12.72 7.21 1.45
CA LEU A 94 -13.39 5.99 1.90
C LEU A 94 -13.59 6.06 3.40
N PRO A 95 -14.57 6.82 3.89
CA PRO A 95 -14.71 7.04 5.33
C PRO A 95 -14.96 5.79 6.15
N GLU A 96 -15.49 4.74 5.52
CA GLU A 96 -15.79 3.51 6.23
C GLU A 96 -14.75 2.42 6.03
N ALA A 97 -13.65 2.74 5.38
CA ALA A 97 -12.61 1.74 5.18
C ALA A 97 -11.87 1.45 6.47
N ARG A 98 -11.30 0.27 6.54
CA ARG A 98 -10.41 -0.10 7.63
C ARG A 98 -9.01 -0.12 7.09
N ILE A 99 -8.11 0.56 7.79
CA ILE A 99 -6.75 0.72 7.32
C ILE A 99 -5.80 0.23 8.39
N GLY A 100 -4.84 -0.59 7.98
CA GLY A 100 -3.77 -1.02 8.86
C GLY A 100 -2.44 -0.77 8.21
N VAL A 101 -1.44 -0.42 9.02
CA VAL A 101 -0.09 -0.22 8.52
C VAL A 101 0.86 -1.05 9.36
N ALA A 102 1.98 -1.46 8.76
CA ALA A 102 3.02 -2.17 9.47
C ALA A 102 4.37 -1.74 8.92
N LEU A 103 5.31 -1.56 9.83
CA LEU A 103 6.68 -1.21 9.47
C LEU A 103 7.44 -2.48 9.13
N TYR A 104 8.18 -2.45 8.03
CA TYR A 104 9.03 -3.56 7.67
C TYR A 104 10.18 -3.68 8.66
N GLU A 105 10.44 -4.89 9.11
CA GLU A 105 11.57 -5.18 9.99
C GLU A 105 12.53 -6.09 9.25
N ARG A 106 13.81 -5.80 9.37
CA ARG A 106 14.82 -6.60 8.70
C ARG A 106 14.62 -8.07 9.04
N GLY A 107 14.61 -8.90 8.02
CA GLY A 107 14.35 -10.31 8.18
C GLY A 107 12.94 -10.74 7.91
N ASP A 108 12.01 -9.80 7.78
CA ASP A 108 10.62 -10.14 7.44
C ASP A 108 10.54 -10.76 6.05
N ALA A 109 9.73 -11.80 5.93
CA ALA A 109 9.26 -12.23 4.62
C ALA A 109 8.07 -11.36 4.25
N VAL A 110 7.69 -11.39 2.98
CA VAL A 110 6.52 -10.65 2.51
C VAL A 110 5.28 -10.98 3.34
N LEU A 111 5.07 -12.28 3.63
CA LEU A 111 3.88 -12.69 4.37
C LEU A 111 3.90 -12.21 5.82
N ASP A 112 5.07 -12.06 6.43
CA ASP A 112 5.16 -11.54 7.78
C ASP A 112 4.68 -10.10 7.82
N LEU A 113 5.18 -9.29 6.92
CA LEU A 113 4.84 -7.88 6.86
C LEU A 113 3.37 -7.70 6.50
N LEU A 114 2.91 -8.43 5.50
CA LEU A 114 1.52 -8.36 5.06
C LEU A 114 0.58 -8.80 6.19
N GLY A 115 0.95 -9.85 6.91
CA GLY A 115 0.13 -10.33 8.02
C GLY A 115 -0.02 -9.30 9.12
N ARG A 116 1.06 -8.58 9.46
CA ARG A 116 0.96 -7.55 10.48
C ARG A 116 0.09 -6.38 10.03
N ALA A 117 0.23 -5.97 8.77
CA ALA A 117 -0.61 -4.88 8.26
C ALA A 117 -2.08 -5.29 8.22
N ARG A 118 -2.36 -6.53 7.84
CA ARG A 118 -3.73 -7.02 7.82
C ARG A 118 -4.32 -7.09 9.23
N SER A 119 -3.54 -7.53 10.19
CA SER A 119 -4.01 -7.58 11.57
C SER A 119 -4.33 -6.18 12.08
N ALA A 120 -3.53 -5.20 11.71
CA ALA A 120 -3.76 -3.82 12.13
C ALA A 120 -5.02 -3.23 11.51
N ALA A 121 -5.49 -3.78 10.39
CA ALA A 121 -6.69 -3.31 9.73
C ALA A 121 -7.97 -3.95 10.29
N GLU A 122 -7.84 -4.95 11.16
CA GLU A 122 -9.00 -5.61 11.73
C GLU A 122 -9.64 -4.76 12.81
N PRO A 123 -10.96 -4.95 13.03
CA PRO A 123 -11.67 -4.15 14.03
C PRO A 123 -11.24 -4.47 15.44
#